data_b6bb4aa0fd2a87065fde0588c6a7d5b8
#
_entry.id   b6bb4aa0fd2a87065fde0588c6a7d5b8
#
_cell.length_a   1.000
_cell.length_b   1.000
_cell.length_c   1.000
_cell.angle_alpha   90.00
_cell.angle_beta   90.00
_cell.angle_gamma   90.00
#
_symmetry.space_group_name_H-M   'P 1'
#
loop_
_entity.id
_entity.type
_entity.pdbx_description
1 polymer ?
#
loop_
_entity_poly.entity_id
_entity_poly.type
_entity_poly.pdbx_seq_one_letter_code
_entity_poly.pdbx_strand_id
1 'polypeptide(L)'
;MIVETFRQAIQNVWSNKLRTFLTMLGIIIGVMAVIVIVGLGNGMTKSMRDSFSALGTNTLNVNIWGYGSRTVSVEDVYNIVDKNPDLLKGVSPQIDFGNNTPKVGTTTYRYSAVLGVDENFTSMKNYTVAKGRGLQYMDMKDHKQVCVIGDYLNRVAFSGRGVGQTIKLGAYKFRIVGVLAAKVNDTSMQQGTDDDCIYLPYTTAMRLSNTAMAQYYIAIMTDENKANEAKTALESGLYDLFKSDNAYYVYSASEWLEEMNNMINMVIIVLTGIASISLLVGGIGIMNIMLVSVTERTREIGIRKALGAKERVILSQFVVEAATTSALGGVLGIVLGYIVSMAANRILPMLSTDIDVTVSPSFNSIAVAFGISVGIGVLFGYLPAKRAARLNPIEALRYD
;
A
#
# COMPACT_ATOMS: atom_id res chain seq x y z
N MET A 1 -5.36 30.80 35.96
CA MET A 1 -6.67 30.74 35.25
C MET A 1 -6.77 29.57 34.30
N ILE A 2 -5.98 29.47 33.18
CA ILE A 2 -6.08 28.34 32.25
C ILE A 2 -5.77 26.99 32.94
N VAL A 3 -4.73 26.91 33.77
CA VAL A 3 -4.34 25.68 34.48
C VAL A 3 -5.42 25.24 35.49
N GLU A 4 -6.04 26.16 36.17
CA GLU A 4 -7.15 25.87 37.11
C GLU A 4 -8.40 25.40 36.35
N THR A 5 -8.71 26.03 35.22
CA THR A 5 -9.84 25.59 34.35
C THR A 5 -9.59 24.17 33.83
N PHE A 6 -8.36 23.85 33.42
CA PHE A 6 -7.98 22.51 32.99
C PHE A 6 -8.10 21.49 34.17
N ARG A 7 -7.65 21.84 35.36
CA ARG A 7 -7.79 20.96 36.54
C ARG A 7 -9.25 20.72 36.89
N GLN A 8 -10.10 21.75 36.81
CA GLN A 8 -11.55 21.63 37.01
C GLN A 8 -12.18 20.76 35.94
N ALA A 9 -11.77 20.89 34.66
CA ALA A 9 -12.26 20.05 33.56
C ALA A 9 -11.96 18.56 33.80
N ILE A 10 -10.76 18.23 34.26
CA ILE A 10 -10.40 16.85 34.63
C ILE A 10 -11.25 16.36 35.83
N GLN A 11 -11.46 17.16 36.85
CA GLN A 11 -12.29 16.76 37.99
C GLN A 11 -13.74 16.51 37.61
N ASN A 12 -14.29 17.30 36.68
CA ASN A 12 -15.64 17.13 36.14
C ASN A 12 -15.79 15.83 35.32
N VAL A 13 -14.78 15.47 34.55
CA VAL A 13 -14.71 14.18 33.82
C VAL A 13 -14.79 13.01 34.84
N TRP A 14 -14.16 13.13 36.01
CA TRP A 14 -14.15 12.06 37.01
C TRP A 14 -15.41 11.98 37.87
N SER A 15 -16.16 13.07 37.99
CA SER A 15 -17.40 13.10 38.82
C SER A 15 -18.57 12.35 38.13
N ASN A 16 -18.64 12.34 36.80
CA ASN A 16 -19.69 11.68 36.03
C ASN A 16 -19.12 10.68 34.98
N LYS A 17 -18.39 9.68 35.46
CA LYS A 17 -17.57 8.76 34.65
C LYS A 17 -18.32 8.11 33.48
N LEU A 18 -19.54 7.59 33.71
CA LEU A 18 -20.31 6.86 32.70
C LEU A 18 -20.76 7.80 31.57
N ARG A 19 -21.26 9.00 31.94
CA ARG A 19 -21.73 9.99 30.95
C ARG A 19 -20.58 10.49 30.07
N THR A 20 -19.46 10.82 30.71
CA THR A 20 -18.26 11.31 30.00
C THR A 20 -17.64 10.22 29.12
N PHE A 21 -17.59 8.98 29.60
CA PHE A 21 -17.08 7.86 28.80
C PHE A 21 -17.94 7.62 27.55
N LEU A 22 -19.27 7.58 27.70
CA LEU A 22 -20.19 7.36 26.57
C LEU A 22 -20.08 8.45 25.50
N THR A 23 -19.83 9.70 25.91
CA THR A 23 -19.64 10.79 24.92
C THR A 23 -18.26 10.76 24.28
N MET A 24 -17.24 10.47 25.04
CA MET A 24 -15.89 10.30 24.49
C MET A 24 -15.81 9.09 23.54
N LEU A 25 -16.68 8.09 23.71
CA LEU A 25 -16.67 6.85 22.93
C LEU A 25 -16.73 7.12 21.41
N GLY A 26 -17.60 8.06 20.97
CA GLY A 26 -17.67 8.43 19.55
C GLY A 26 -16.37 9.05 19.03
N ILE A 27 -15.70 9.89 19.84
CA ILE A 27 -14.41 10.48 19.51
C ILE A 27 -13.31 9.41 19.51
N ILE A 28 -13.29 8.56 20.54
CA ILE A 28 -12.31 7.45 20.67
C ILE A 28 -12.37 6.55 19.46
N ILE A 29 -13.58 6.09 19.07
CA ILE A 29 -13.77 5.21 17.92
C ILE A 29 -13.38 5.92 16.62
N GLY A 30 -13.79 7.18 16.44
CA GLY A 30 -13.47 7.97 15.26
C GLY A 30 -11.97 8.19 15.07
N VAL A 31 -11.26 8.61 16.12
CA VAL A 31 -9.80 8.82 16.09
C VAL A 31 -9.07 7.49 15.88
N MET A 32 -9.45 6.44 16.61
CA MET A 32 -8.91 5.10 16.44
C MET A 32 -9.07 4.61 14.98
N ALA A 33 -10.26 4.74 14.41
CA ALA A 33 -10.53 4.32 13.04
C ALA A 33 -9.67 5.07 12.02
N VAL A 34 -9.55 6.41 12.13
CA VAL A 34 -8.70 7.21 11.26
C VAL A 34 -7.25 6.76 11.31
N ILE A 35 -6.70 6.52 12.52
CA ILE A 35 -5.31 6.09 12.70
C ILE A 35 -5.06 4.72 12.06
N VAL A 36 -5.97 3.76 12.26
CA VAL A 36 -5.84 2.42 11.71
C VAL A 36 -5.98 2.44 10.18
N ILE A 37 -6.96 3.17 9.64
CA ILE A 37 -7.20 3.27 8.19
C ILE A 37 -5.99 3.90 7.48
N VAL A 38 -5.53 5.06 7.96
CA VAL A 38 -4.37 5.75 7.36
C VAL A 38 -3.09 4.93 7.58
N GLY A 39 -2.95 4.28 8.74
CA GLY A 39 -1.83 3.39 9.02
C GLY A 39 -1.79 2.18 8.10
N LEU A 40 -2.94 1.58 7.77
CA LEU A 40 -3.05 0.49 6.82
C LEU A 40 -2.68 0.95 5.40
N GLY A 41 -3.20 2.10 4.96
CA GLY A 41 -2.87 2.66 3.64
C GLY A 41 -1.38 2.95 3.47
N ASN A 42 -0.74 3.57 4.48
CA ASN A 42 0.70 3.80 4.47
C ASN A 42 1.49 2.48 4.40
N GLY A 43 1.05 1.46 5.12
CA GLY A 43 1.64 0.14 5.10
C GLY A 43 1.53 -0.53 3.72
N MET A 44 0.35 -0.47 3.10
CA MET A 44 0.13 -0.98 1.73
C MET A 44 1.03 -0.27 0.72
N THR A 45 1.06 1.08 0.74
CA THR A 45 1.95 1.87 -0.13
C THR A 45 3.42 1.50 0.04
N LYS A 46 3.86 1.30 1.28
CA LYS A 46 5.24 0.89 1.57
C LYS A 46 5.53 -0.51 1.04
N SER A 47 4.68 -1.48 1.35
CA SER A 47 4.83 -2.87 0.88
C SER A 47 4.89 -2.94 -0.66
N MET A 48 4.03 -2.20 -1.35
CA MET A 48 4.06 -2.09 -2.80
C MET A 48 5.37 -1.50 -3.31
N ARG A 49 5.81 -0.38 -2.72
CA ARG A 49 7.08 0.25 -3.11
C ARG A 49 8.27 -0.69 -2.91
N ASP A 50 8.30 -1.42 -1.80
CA ASP A 50 9.37 -2.37 -1.50
C ASP A 50 9.36 -3.53 -2.52
N SER A 51 8.18 -4.05 -2.89
CA SER A 51 8.02 -5.08 -3.93
C SER A 51 8.47 -4.60 -5.30
N PHE A 52 8.10 -3.39 -5.70
CA PHE A 52 8.51 -2.82 -6.99
C PHE A 52 10.00 -2.43 -7.03
N SER A 53 10.56 -1.98 -5.92
CA SER A 53 12.02 -1.71 -5.85
C SER A 53 12.84 -2.97 -6.06
N ALA A 54 12.35 -4.13 -5.63
CA ALA A 54 12.98 -5.41 -5.88
C ALA A 54 12.93 -5.83 -7.36
N LEU A 55 11.93 -5.35 -8.12
CA LEU A 55 11.77 -5.63 -9.55
C LEU A 55 12.63 -4.71 -10.46
N GLY A 56 13.16 -3.60 -9.92
CA GLY A 56 13.89 -2.56 -10.66
C GLY A 56 12.97 -1.41 -11.08
N THR A 57 13.27 -0.21 -10.59
CA THR A 57 12.46 1.00 -10.84
C THR A 57 12.64 1.57 -12.26
N ASN A 58 13.75 1.21 -12.92
CA ASN A 58 14.11 1.68 -14.26
C ASN A 58 13.56 0.79 -15.40
N THR A 59 12.44 0.11 -15.18
CA THR A 59 11.86 -0.81 -16.16
C THR A 59 10.55 -0.28 -16.76
N LEU A 60 10.37 -0.52 -18.05
CA LEU A 60 9.11 -0.39 -18.77
C LEU A 60 8.56 -1.78 -19.09
N ASN A 61 7.30 -1.98 -18.76
CA ASN A 61 6.58 -3.19 -19.13
C ASN A 61 5.76 -2.91 -20.38
N VAL A 62 5.84 -3.82 -21.35
CA VAL A 62 5.15 -3.72 -22.63
C VAL A 62 4.25 -4.93 -22.78
N ASN A 63 2.97 -4.70 -22.90
CA ASN A 63 1.98 -5.72 -23.21
C ASN A 63 1.54 -5.56 -24.67
N ILE A 64 1.59 -6.62 -25.46
CA ILE A 64 1.23 -6.63 -26.87
C ILE A 64 0.19 -7.71 -27.08
N TRP A 65 -1.00 -7.35 -27.54
CA TRP A 65 -2.03 -8.33 -27.92
C TRP A 65 -2.31 -8.36 -29.43
N GLY A 66 -1.68 -7.44 -30.16
CA GLY A 66 -1.82 -7.35 -31.62
C GLY A 66 -3.09 -6.62 -32.09
N TYR A 67 -3.21 -6.39 -33.35
CA TYR A 67 -4.37 -5.76 -33.96
C TYR A 67 -4.70 -6.38 -35.31
N GLY A 68 -5.88 -7.00 -35.42
CA GLY A 68 -6.28 -7.74 -36.59
C GLY A 68 -5.36 -8.93 -36.87
N SER A 69 -4.82 -9.03 -38.09
CA SER A 69 -3.87 -10.08 -38.51
C SER A 69 -2.39 -9.66 -38.34
N ARG A 70 -2.11 -8.47 -37.81
CA ARG A 70 -0.75 -7.97 -37.66
C ARG A 70 -0.10 -8.59 -36.43
N THR A 71 1.01 -9.27 -36.65
CA THR A 71 1.89 -9.80 -35.61
C THR A 71 3.23 -9.11 -35.68
N VAL A 72 3.91 -8.98 -34.54
CA VAL A 72 5.22 -8.37 -34.42
C VAL A 72 6.19 -9.45 -33.98
N SER A 73 7.34 -9.54 -34.65
CA SER A 73 8.40 -10.43 -34.21
C SER A 73 9.17 -9.85 -33.02
N VAL A 74 9.92 -10.70 -32.33
CA VAL A 74 10.78 -10.24 -31.22
C VAL A 74 11.87 -9.31 -31.76
N GLU A 75 12.37 -9.58 -32.95
CA GLU A 75 13.38 -8.78 -33.67
C GLU A 75 12.87 -7.35 -33.96
N ASP A 76 11.60 -7.19 -34.29
CA ASP A 76 11.02 -5.87 -34.52
C ASP A 76 11.06 -5.01 -33.25
N VAL A 77 10.78 -5.63 -32.09
CA VAL A 77 10.85 -4.93 -30.80
C VAL A 77 12.30 -4.61 -30.42
N TYR A 78 13.26 -5.51 -30.67
CA TYR A 78 14.68 -5.22 -30.50
C TYR A 78 15.11 -4.03 -31.38
N ASN A 79 14.69 -3.96 -32.63
CA ASN A 79 14.99 -2.87 -33.53
C ASN A 79 14.46 -1.51 -33.04
N ILE A 80 13.33 -1.48 -32.31
CA ILE A 80 12.84 -0.21 -31.71
C ILE A 80 13.80 0.25 -30.63
N VAL A 81 14.30 -0.66 -29.79
CA VAL A 81 15.23 -0.35 -28.70
C VAL A 81 16.58 0.09 -29.26
N ASP A 82 17.11 -0.62 -30.26
CA ASP A 82 18.39 -0.32 -30.91
C ASP A 82 18.41 1.06 -31.61
N LYS A 83 17.24 1.53 -32.06
CA LYS A 83 17.08 2.90 -32.62
C LYS A 83 17.07 4.00 -31.55
N ASN A 84 16.89 3.66 -30.28
CA ASN A 84 16.77 4.61 -29.17
C ASN A 84 17.77 4.31 -28.01
N PRO A 85 19.09 4.18 -28.30
CA PRO A 85 20.07 3.76 -27.30
C PRO A 85 20.26 4.76 -26.14
N ASP A 86 19.93 6.03 -26.35
CA ASP A 86 20.01 7.09 -25.33
C ASP A 86 18.89 6.97 -24.27
N LEU A 87 17.80 6.30 -24.59
CA LEU A 87 16.61 6.14 -23.76
C LEU A 87 16.46 4.72 -23.21
N LEU A 88 16.79 3.72 -24.03
CA LEU A 88 16.56 2.30 -23.78
C LEU A 88 17.86 1.53 -23.84
N LYS A 89 18.16 0.78 -22.79
CA LYS A 89 19.38 -0.02 -22.66
C LYS A 89 19.23 -1.44 -23.21
N GLY A 90 18.01 -1.96 -23.20
CA GLY A 90 17.71 -3.32 -23.67
C GLY A 90 16.25 -3.68 -23.45
N VAL A 91 15.82 -4.77 -24.07
CA VAL A 91 14.49 -5.34 -23.92
C VAL A 91 14.57 -6.86 -23.94
N SER A 92 13.74 -7.53 -23.14
CA SER A 92 13.59 -8.98 -23.14
C SER A 92 12.13 -9.37 -23.32
N PRO A 93 11.82 -10.32 -24.23
CA PRO A 93 10.51 -10.94 -24.28
C PRO A 93 10.28 -11.81 -23.04
N GLN A 94 9.03 -11.95 -22.66
CA GLN A 94 8.57 -12.89 -21.63
C GLN A 94 7.47 -13.77 -22.21
N ILE A 95 7.77 -15.06 -22.34
CA ILE A 95 6.82 -16.06 -22.84
C ILE A 95 6.35 -16.87 -21.64
N ASP A 96 5.07 -16.75 -21.30
CA ASP A 96 4.50 -17.59 -20.25
C ASP A 96 4.48 -19.06 -20.69
N PHE A 97 5.18 -19.88 -19.92
CA PHE A 97 5.23 -21.34 -20.10
C PHE A 97 4.59 -22.08 -18.92
N GLY A 98 3.84 -21.35 -18.06
CA GLY A 98 3.29 -21.81 -16.78
C GLY A 98 2.26 -22.94 -16.86
N ASN A 99 1.63 -23.15 -18.03
CA ASN A 99 0.78 -24.33 -18.28
C ASN A 99 1.56 -25.66 -18.21
N ASN A 100 2.90 -25.60 -18.24
CA ASN A 100 3.79 -26.76 -18.17
C ASN A 100 4.36 -26.90 -16.77
N THR A 101 3.57 -27.46 -15.85
CA THR A 101 3.92 -27.61 -14.44
C THR A 101 5.26 -28.32 -14.23
N PRO A 102 6.20 -27.74 -13.46
CA PRO A 102 7.49 -28.35 -13.19
C PRO A 102 7.37 -29.64 -12.36
N LYS A 103 8.13 -30.69 -12.76
CA LYS A 103 8.22 -31.95 -12.04
C LYS A 103 9.65 -32.40 -11.89
N VAL A 104 10.00 -32.87 -10.68
CA VAL A 104 11.27 -33.52 -10.37
C VAL A 104 10.96 -34.85 -9.70
N GLY A 105 11.32 -35.95 -10.35
CA GLY A 105 10.88 -37.28 -9.91
C GLY A 105 9.36 -37.40 -9.93
N THR A 106 8.77 -37.68 -8.78
CA THR A 106 7.31 -37.77 -8.57
C THR A 106 6.68 -36.48 -8.06
N THR A 107 7.49 -35.52 -7.62
CA THR A 107 7.04 -34.26 -7.01
C THR A 107 6.72 -33.21 -8.05
N THR A 108 5.61 -32.49 -7.87
CA THR A 108 5.12 -31.42 -8.74
C THR A 108 5.20 -30.08 -8.02
N TYR A 109 5.73 -29.06 -8.69
CA TYR A 109 5.91 -27.70 -8.17
C TYR A 109 4.95 -26.74 -8.90
N ARG A 110 3.76 -26.50 -8.33
CA ARG A 110 2.66 -25.78 -9.04
C ARG A 110 2.79 -24.27 -9.01
N TYR A 111 3.55 -23.74 -8.06
CA TYR A 111 3.64 -22.30 -7.85
C TYR A 111 4.86 -21.66 -8.53
N SER A 112 5.75 -22.48 -9.07
CA SER A 112 6.96 -21.99 -9.73
C SER A 112 6.62 -21.27 -11.03
N ALA A 113 7.09 -20.02 -11.17
CA ALA A 113 6.97 -19.24 -12.41
C ALA A 113 7.87 -19.86 -13.49
N VAL A 114 7.32 -20.15 -14.67
CA VAL A 114 8.08 -20.70 -15.81
C VAL A 114 7.99 -19.74 -16.98
N LEU A 115 9.10 -19.05 -17.29
CA LEU A 115 9.14 -18.01 -18.31
C LEU A 115 10.21 -18.27 -19.35
N GLY A 116 9.84 -18.12 -20.62
CA GLY A 116 10.79 -18.02 -21.74
C GLY A 116 11.32 -16.59 -21.83
N VAL A 117 12.63 -16.42 -21.72
CA VAL A 117 13.30 -15.11 -21.66
C VAL A 117 14.57 -15.10 -22.51
N ASP A 118 15.18 -13.94 -22.72
CA ASP A 118 16.48 -13.82 -23.35
C ASP A 118 17.65 -13.91 -22.34
N GLU A 119 18.88 -13.80 -22.83
CA GLU A 119 20.09 -13.85 -22.02
C GLU A 119 20.26 -12.67 -21.08
N ASN A 120 19.63 -11.52 -21.42
CA ASN A 120 19.78 -10.28 -20.66
C ASN A 120 18.77 -10.18 -19.50
N PHE A 121 17.70 -10.96 -19.55
CA PHE A 121 16.60 -10.88 -18.58
C PHE A 121 17.06 -10.98 -17.13
N THR A 122 17.96 -11.89 -16.83
CA THR A 122 18.46 -12.09 -15.45
C THR A 122 19.19 -10.84 -14.94
N SER A 123 19.99 -10.19 -15.80
CA SER A 123 20.66 -8.93 -15.44
C SER A 123 19.68 -7.77 -15.35
N MET A 124 18.65 -7.73 -16.20
CA MET A 124 17.57 -6.74 -16.18
C MET A 124 16.78 -6.77 -14.87
N LYS A 125 16.57 -7.95 -14.34
CA LYS A 125 15.87 -8.17 -13.05
C LYS A 125 16.83 -8.17 -11.84
N ASN A 126 18.07 -7.73 -11.99
CA ASN A 126 19.08 -7.72 -10.94
C ASN A 126 19.30 -9.11 -10.26
N TYR A 127 19.16 -10.19 -11.05
CA TYR A 127 19.54 -11.52 -10.57
C TYR A 127 21.02 -11.75 -10.79
N THR A 128 21.67 -12.39 -9.81
CA THR A 128 23.02 -12.92 -9.94
C THR A 128 22.97 -14.44 -10.03
N VAL A 129 23.84 -15.00 -10.88
CA VAL A 129 23.99 -16.45 -11.00
C VAL A 129 24.92 -16.95 -9.89
N ALA A 130 24.38 -17.74 -8.95
CA ALA A 130 25.15 -18.30 -7.84
C ALA A 130 26.00 -19.51 -8.23
N LYS A 131 25.46 -20.38 -9.14
CA LYS A 131 26.16 -21.59 -9.60
C LYS A 131 25.87 -21.83 -11.09
N GLY A 132 26.87 -22.32 -11.81
CA GLY A 132 26.74 -22.57 -13.23
C GLY A 132 26.84 -21.29 -14.10
N ARG A 133 25.96 -21.17 -15.10
CA ARG A 133 25.89 -20.01 -16.00
C ARG A 133 24.46 -19.57 -16.25
N GLY A 134 24.29 -18.30 -16.65
CA GLY A 134 23.02 -17.80 -17.20
C GLY A 134 22.66 -18.39 -18.57
N LEU A 135 21.52 -18.00 -19.09
CA LEU A 135 21.18 -18.24 -20.50
C LEU A 135 22.17 -17.47 -21.40
N GLN A 136 22.41 -17.97 -22.59
CA GLN A 136 23.30 -17.37 -23.57
C GLN A 136 22.59 -17.25 -24.92
N TYR A 137 23.01 -16.30 -25.75
CA TYR A 137 22.49 -16.12 -27.11
C TYR A 137 22.43 -17.44 -27.93
N MET A 138 23.45 -18.30 -27.82
CA MET A 138 23.49 -19.60 -28.50
C MET A 138 22.43 -20.59 -28.01
N ASP A 139 21.89 -20.40 -26.82
CA ASP A 139 20.80 -21.23 -26.32
C ASP A 139 19.47 -20.84 -27.00
N MET A 140 19.27 -19.52 -27.30
CA MET A 140 18.16 -19.03 -28.10
C MET A 140 18.27 -19.45 -29.57
N LYS A 141 19.43 -19.21 -30.18
CA LYS A 141 19.68 -19.49 -31.59
C LYS A 141 19.47 -20.96 -31.92
N ASP A 142 19.95 -21.85 -31.09
CA ASP A 142 19.90 -23.31 -31.30
C ASP A 142 18.62 -23.93 -30.67
N HIS A 143 17.69 -23.14 -30.15
CA HIS A 143 16.49 -23.61 -29.44
C HIS A 143 16.77 -24.71 -28.41
N LYS A 144 17.82 -24.54 -27.60
CA LYS A 144 18.23 -25.55 -26.64
C LYS A 144 17.21 -25.75 -25.53
N GLN A 145 17.03 -27.00 -25.11
CA GLN A 145 16.23 -27.35 -23.95
C GLN A 145 17.07 -27.24 -22.67
N VAL A 146 17.47 -26.03 -22.34
CA VAL A 146 18.21 -25.69 -21.12
C VAL A 146 17.38 -24.70 -20.29
N CYS A 147 17.65 -24.65 -18.97
CA CYS A 147 16.99 -23.69 -18.07
C CYS A 147 17.92 -23.24 -16.96
N VAL A 148 17.60 -22.07 -16.40
CA VAL A 148 18.14 -21.55 -15.16
C VAL A 148 17.02 -21.57 -14.12
N ILE A 149 17.32 -22.02 -12.90
CA ILE A 149 16.32 -22.14 -11.82
C ILE A 149 16.64 -21.19 -10.67
N GLY A 150 15.62 -20.80 -9.93
CA GLY A 150 15.74 -20.03 -8.69
C GLY A 150 16.29 -20.87 -7.53
N ASP A 151 16.71 -20.21 -6.45
CA ASP A 151 17.29 -20.85 -5.28
C ASP A 151 16.33 -21.80 -4.57
N TYR A 152 15.04 -21.45 -4.49
CA TYR A 152 14.01 -22.29 -3.89
C TYR A 152 13.99 -23.70 -4.49
N LEU A 153 13.82 -23.78 -5.81
CA LEU A 153 13.81 -25.07 -6.51
C LEU A 153 15.14 -25.84 -6.37
N ASN A 154 16.27 -25.13 -6.41
CA ASN A 154 17.58 -25.75 -6.22
C ASN A 154 17.70 -26.42 -4.84
N ARG A 155 17.20 -25.77 -3.78
CA ARG A 155 17.24 -26.32 -2.42
C ARG A 155 16.24 -27.44 -2.21
N VAL A 156 14.97 -27.19 -2.57
CA VAL A 156 13.86 -28.10 -2.25
C VAL A 156 13.82 -29.32 -3.18
N ALA A 157 14.04 -29.11 -4.49
CA ALA A 157 13.95 -30.18 -5.47
C ALA A 157 15.28 -30.94 -5.70
N PHE A 158 16.42 -30.27 -5.51
CA PHE A 158 17.74 -30.81 -5.87
C PHE A 158 18.75 -30.81 -4.71
N SER A 159 18.32 -30.47 -3.50
CA SER A 159 19.22 -30.44 -2.32
C SER A 159 20.50 -29.62 -2.55
N GLY A 160 20.40 -28.49 -3.27
CA GLY A 160 21.48 -27.57 -3.57
C GLY A 160 22.42 -28.02 -4.73
N ARG A 161 22.10 -29.09 -5.46
CA ARG A 161 22.91 -29.68 -6.54
C ARG A 161 22.13 -29.69 -7.87
N GLY A 162 21.40 -28.62 -8.20
CA GLY A 162 20.55 -28.54 -9.40
C GLY A 162 21.32 -28.45 -10.72
N VAL A 163 22.51 -27.83 -10.76
CA VAL A 163 23.28 -27.66 -12.01
C VAL A 163 23.66 -29.01 -12.60
N GLY A 164 23.38 -29.17 -13.90
CA GLY A 164 23.61 -30.41 -14.65
C GLY A 164 22.48 -31.44 -14.55
N GLN A 165 21.57 -31.28 -13.59
CA GLN A 165 20.35 -32.09 -13.44
C GLN A 165 19.28 -31.73 -14.48
N THR A 166 18.23 -32.54 -14.53
CA THR A 166 17.14 -32.37 -15.48
C THR A 166 15.83 -32.13 -14.72
N ILE A 167 15.08 -31.12 -15.15
CA ILE A 167 13.71 -30.84 -14.72
C ILE A 167 12.74 -31.09 -15.85
N LYS A 168 11.56 -31.61 -15.55
CA LYS A 168 10.49 -31.85 -16.52
C LYS A 168 9.47 -30.72 -16.45
N LEU A 169 9.20 -30.07 -17.58
CA LEU A 169 8.18 -29.05 -17.74
C LEU A 169 7.11 -29.60 -18.70
N GLY A 170 5.97 -29.98 -18.14
CA GLY A 170 4.96 -30.69 -18.94
C GLY A 170 5.48 -31.98 -19.55
N ALA A 171 5.50 -32.09 -20.87
CA ALA A 171 6.04 -33.22 -21.64
C ALA A 171 7.55 -33.13 -21.87
N TYR A 172 8.18 -31.98 -21.67
CA TYR A 172 9.56 -31.71 -22.09
C TYR A 172 10.55 -31.78 -20.96
N LYS A 173 11.80 -32.18 -21.27
CA LYS A 173 12.90 -32.23 -20.31
C LYS A 173 13.88 -31.09 -20.58
N PHE A 174 14.24 -30.34 -19.53
CA PHE A 174 15.21 -29.25 -19.61
C PHE A 174 16.41 -29.55 -18.71
N ARG A 175 17.61 -29.31 -19.24
CA ARG A 175 18.85 -29.41 -18.45
C ARG A 175 19.09 -28.11 -17.73
N ILE A 176 19.31 -28.16 -16.42
CA ILE A 176 19.64 -27.02 -15.58
C ILE A 176 21.09 -26.62 -15.84
N VAL A 177 21.32 -25.40 -16.34
CA VAL A 177 22.65 -24.86 -16.65
C VAL A 177 23.12 -23.85 -15.60
N GLY A 178 22.21 -23.31 -14.81
CA GLY A 178 22.52 -22.37 -13.76
C GLY A 178 21.45 -22.29 -12.66
N VAL A 179 21.87 -21.72 -11.55
CA VAL A 179 21.06 -21.46 -10.37
C VAL A 179 21.26 -20.01 -9.98
N LEU A 180 20.16 -19.29 -9.79
CA LEU A 180 20.15 -17.90 -9.34
C LEU A 180 20.42 -17.81 -7.83
N ALA A 181 21.01 -16.71 -7.39
CA ALA A 181 21.14 -16.40 -5.97
C ALA A 181 19.77 -16.05 -5.37
N ALA A 182 19.57 -16.38 -4.11
CA ALA A 182 18.37 -16.03 -3.38
C ALA A 182 18.23 -14.50 -3.27
N LYS A 183 17.03 -13.98 -3.52
CA LYS A 183 16.64 -12.59 -3.27
C LYS A 183 15.86 -12.46 -1.96
N VAL A 184 15.04 -13.46 -1.63
CA VAL A 184 14.25 -13.49 -0.41
C VAL A 184 15.07 -14.09 0.71
N ASN A 185 15.29 -13.31 1.77
CA ASN A 185 16.13 -13.76 2.92
C ASN A 185 15.45 -14.84 3.75
N ASP A 186 14.11 -14.85 3.82
CA ASP A 186 13.36 -15.87 4.56
C ASP A 186 13.11 -17.09 3.69
N THR A 187 13.85 -18.15 3.99
CA THR A 187 13.79 -19.42 3.26
C THR A 187 12.45 -20.15 3.40
N SER A 188 11.63 -19.81 4.40
CA SER A 188 10.31 -20.42 4.62
C SER A 188 9.24 -19.84 3.69
N MET A 189 9.44 -18.62 3.18
CA MET A 189 8.48 -17.87 2.36
C MET A 189 8.86 -17.79 0.87
N GLN A 190 9.78 -18.61 0.38
CA GLN A 190 10.27 -18.51 -1.01
C GLN A 190 9.36 -19.17 -2.05
N GLN A 191 8.43 -20.02 -1.65
CA GLN A 191 7.50 -20.67 -2.58
C GLN A 191 6.56 -19.65 -3.24
N GLY A 192 6.51 -19.65 -4.57
CA GLY A 192 5.69 -18.70 -5.35
C GLY A 192 6.26 -17.27 -5.43
N THR A 193 7.48 -17.04 -4.89
CA THR A 193 8.16 -15.75 -4.99
C THR A 193 9.15 -15.71 -6.16
N ASP A 194 9.88 -14.62 -6.27
CA ASP A 194 10.96 -14.41 -7.25
C ASP A 194 12.05 -15.51 -7.22
N ASP A 195 12.22 -16.20 -6.10
CA ASP A 195 13.16 -17.31 -5.95
C ASP A 195 12.61 -18.67 -6.41
N ASP A 196 11.29 -18.74 -6.66
CA ASP A 196 10.61 -19.93 -7.20
C ASP A 196 10.33 -19.76 -8.68
N CYS A 197 11.39 -19.69 -9.48
CA CYS A 197 11.33 -19.41 -10.90
C CYS A 197 12.16 -20.40 -11.74
N ILE A 198 11.77 -20.52 -13.01
CA ILE A 198 12.48 -21.27 -14.04
C ILE A 198 12.51 -20.40 -15.31
N TYR A 199 13.70 -20.07 -15.76
CA TYR A 199 13.91 -19.32 -16.99
C TYR A 199 14.48 -20.21 -18.07
N LEU A 200 13.85 -20.19 -19.25
CA LEU A 200 14.28 -20.98 -20.43
C LEU A 200 14.40 -20.05 -21.65
N PRO A 201 15.09 -20.45 -22.72
CA PRO A 201 15.22 -19.64 -23.91
C PRO A 201 13.83 -19.34 -24.52
N TYR A 202 13.53 -18.04 -24.75
CA TYR A 202 12.21 -17.62 -25.28
C TYR A 202 11.88 -18.31 -26.60
N THR A 203 12.88 -18.52 -27.48
CA THR A 203 12.69 -19.21 -28.76
C THR A 203 12.24 -20.65 -28.57
N THR A 204 12.77 -21.34 -27.56
CA THR A 204 12.36 -22.70 -27.19
C THR A 204 10.96 -22.68 -26.60
N ALA A 205 10.65 -21.71 -25.71
CA ALA A 205 9.31 -21.54 -25.15
C ALA A 205 8.26 -21.31 -26.24
N MET A 206 8.48 -20.35 -27.15
CA MET A 206 7.57 -20.05 -28.25
C MET A 206 7.31 -21.28 -29.14
N ARG A 207 8.39 -22.00 -29.48
CA ARG A 207 8.27 -23.22 -30.32
C ARG A 207 7.45 -24.32 -29.64
N LEU A 208 7.67 -24.55 -28.35
CA LEU A 208 7.03 -25.64 -27.62
C LEU A 208 5.60 -25.31 -27.19
N SER A 209 5.28 -24.02 -26.97
CA SER A 209 3.93 -23.55 -26.69
C SER A 209 3.12 -23.22 -27.95
N ASN A 210 3.74 -23.34 -29.13
CA ASN A 210 3.15 -22.94 -30.40
C ASN A 210 2.63 -21.49 -30.42
N THR A 211 3.39 -20.60 -29.75
CA THR A 211 3.05 -19.18 -29.64
C THR A 211 3.74 -18.42 -30.77
N ALA A 212 2.95 -17.71 -31.61
CA ALA A 212 3.46 -16.99 -32.77
C ALA A 212 4.09 -15.63 -32.43
N MET A 213 3.69 -15.01 -31.28
CA MET A 213 4.10 -13.67 -30.91
C MET A 213 4.31 -13.61 -29.38
N ALA A 214 5.37 -12.95 -28.94
CA ALA A 214 5.54 -12.63 -27.53
C ALA A 214 4.54 -11.52 -27.14
N GLN A 215 3.81 -11.75 -26.06
CA GLN A 215 2.80 -10.80 -25.58
C GLN A 215 3.34 -9.84 -24.52
N TYR A 216 4.40 -10.22 -23.84
CA TYR A 216 4.97 -9.43 -22.74
C TYR A 216 6.45 -9.18 -23.01
N TYR A 217 6.87 -7.93 -22.76
CA TYR A 217 8.27 -7.55 -22.78
C TYR A 217 8.59 -6.69 -21.56
N ILE A 218 9.84 -6.80 -21.14
CA ILE A 218 10.42 -5.85 -20.17
C ILE A 218 11.54 -5.11 -20.87
N ALA A 219 11.50 -3.78 -20.86
CA ALA A 219 12.57 -2.94 -21.35
C ALA A 219 13.24 -2.18 -20.20
N ILE A 220 14.55 -1.98 -20.28
CA ILE A 220 15.30 -1.18 -19.30
C ILE A 220 15.55 0.20 -19.88
N MET A 221 15.23 1.21 -19.09
CA MET A 221 15.56 2.61 -19.37
C MET A 221 17.03 2.92 -18.99
N THR A 222 17.63 3.81 -19.74
CA THR A 222 18.97 4.33 -19.42
C THR A 222 18.94 5.25 -18.20
N ASP A 223 17.88 6.07 -18.06
CA ASP A 223 17.66 7.02 -16.98
C ASP A 223 16.17 7.01 -16.57
N GLU A 224 15.90 6.83 -15.28
CA GLU A 224 14.54 6.85 -14.72
C GLU A 224 13.83 8.21 -14.91
N ASN A 225 14.60 9.30 -14.90
CA ASN A 225 14.04 10.64 -15.12
C ASN A 225 13.50 10.84 -16.55
N LYS A 226 13.91 9.99 -17.49
CA LYS A 226 13.46 10.00 -18.88
C LYS A 226 12.38 8.94 -19.18
N ALA A 227 11.67 8.45 -18.14
CA ALA A 227 10.68 7.38 -18.29
C ALA A 227 9.61 7.72 -19.34
N ASN A 228 9.09 8.95 -19.35
CA ASN A 228 8.10 9.39 -20.33
C ASN A 228 8.64 9.45 -21.75
N GLU A 229 9.90 9.87 -21.94
CA GLU A 229 10.55 9.91 -23.26
C GLU A 229 10.81 8.48 -23.78
N ALA A 230 11.29 7.59 -22.91
CA ALA A 230 11.52 6.18 -23.24
C ALA A 230 10.23 5.45 -23.57
N LYS A 231 9.15 5.70 -22.81
CA LYS A 231 7.80 5.18 -23.10
C LYS A 231 7.31 5.66 -24.44
N THR A 232 7.37 6.97 -24.72
CA THR A 232 6.92 7.55 -25.98
C THR A 232 7.72 6.99 -27.18
N ALA A 233 9.01 6.73 -27.02
CA ALA A 233 9.83 6.12 -28.05
C ALA A 233 9.37 4.67 -28.35
N LEU A 234 9.09 3.87 -27.33
CA LEU A 234 8.53 2.52 -27.50
C LEU A 234 7.14 2.55 -28.14
N GLU A 235 6.25 3.40 -27.64
CA GLU A 235 4.89 3.55 -28.17
C GLU A 235 4.90 3.99 -29.65
N SER A 236 5.74 4.95 -30.02
CA SER A 236 5.90 5.40 -31.40
C SER A 236 6.40 4.27 -32.32
N GLY A 237 7.39 3.49 -31.85
CA GLY A 237 7.88 2.35 -32.60
C GLY A 237 6.83 1.24 -32.76
N LEU A 238 6.09 0.94 -31.72
CA LEU A 238 5.00 -0.03 -31.75
C LEU A 238 3.83 0.46 -32.61
N TYR A 239 3.50 1.75 -32.55
CA TYR A 239 2.48 2.34 -33.43
C TYR A 239 2.86 2.20 -34.91
N ASP A 240 4.13 2.41 -35.24
CA ASP A 240 4.61 2.25 -36.62
C ASP A 240 4.41 0.82 -37.13
N LEU A 241 4.52 -0.18 -36.29
CA LEU A 241 4.32 -1.59 -36.63
C LEU A 241 2.83 -1.94 -36.71
N PHE A 242 2.03 -1.56 -35.76
CA PHE A 242 0.61 -1.94 -35.67
C PHE A 242 -0.33 -0.97 -36.38
N LYS A 243 0.05 0.31 -36.51
CA LYS A 243 -0.79 1.44 -36.95
C LYS A 243 -2.09 1.57 -36.11
N SER A 244 -2.02 1.21 -34.84
CA SER A 244 -3.12 1.29 -33.89
C SER A 244 -2.58 1.33 -32.46
N ASP A 245 -3.09 2.26 -31.65
CA ASP A 245 -2.77 2.37 -30.23
C ASP A 245 -3.44 1.28 -29.37
N ASN A 246 -4.44 0.60 -29.93
CA ASN A 246 -5.16 -0.47 -29.25
C ASN A 246 -4.45 -1.82 -29.31
N ALA A 247 -3.26 -1.91 -29.90
CA ALA A 247 -2.51 -3.16 -30.07
C ALA A 247 -1.58 -3.48 -28.91
N TYR A 248 -1.25 -2.50 -28.11
CA TYR A 248 -0.24 -2.59 -27.05
C TYR A 248 -0.56 -1.64 -25.88
N TYR A 249 0.11 -1.85 -24.77
CA TYR A 249 0.12 -0.95 -23.63
C TYR A 249 1.52 -0.93 -23.01
N VAL A 250 2.08 0.27 -22.85
CA VAL A 250 3.40 0.48 -22.27
C VAL A 250 3.21 1.25 -20.95
N TYR A 251 3.78 0.73 -19.88
CA TYR A 251 3.72 1.39 -18.57
C TYR A 251 5.04 1.21 -17.80
N SER A 252 5.39 2.21 -17.02
CA SER A 252 6.51 2.12 -16.10
C SER A 252 6.08 1.54 -14.76
N ALA A 253 7.02 0.96 -14.02
CA ALA A 253 6.78 0.53 -12.65
C ALA A 253 6.36 1.72 -11.76
N SER A 254 6.93 2.90 -12.01
CA SER A 254 6.59 4.14 -11.29
C SER A 254 5.17 4.63 -11.56
N GLU A 255 4.72 4.62 -12.83
CA GLU A 255 3.32 4.96 -13.19
C GLU A 255 2.32 4.01 -12.51
N TRP A 256 2.64 2.71 -12.53
CA TRP A 256 1.78 1.72 -11.88
C TRP A 256 1.68 1.92 -10.36
N LEU A 257 2.82 2.24 -9.72
CA LEU A 257 2.84 2.59 -8.30
C LEU A 257 2.03 3.86 -8.01
N GLU A 258 2.10 4.87 -8.88
CA GLU A 258 1.33 6.10 -8.73
C GLU A 258 -0.18 5.83 -8.86
N GLU A 259 -0.59 5.04 -9.84
CA GLU A 259 -1.99 4.67 -10.04
C GLU A 259 -2.54 3.85 -8.87
N MET A 260 -1.76 2.90 -8.36
CA MET A 260 -2.12 2.13 -7.16
C MET A 260 -2.19 3.00 -5.91
N ASN A 261 -1.26 3.94 -5.74
CA ASN A 261 -1.31 4.91 -4.64
C ASN A 261 -2.56 5.79 -4.72
N ASN A 262 -2.96 6.21 -5.91
CA ASN A 262 -4.19 6.97 -6.12
C ASN A 262 -5.43 6.15 -5.75
N MET A 263 -5.45 4.87 -6.10
CA MET A 263 -6.53 3.94 -5.72
C MET A 263 -6.58 3.74 -4.19
N ILE A 264 -5.43 3.51 -3.54
CA ILE A 264 -5.34 3.39 -2.08
C ILE A 264 -5.82 4.68 -1.41
N ASN A 265 -5.38 5.84 -1.89
CA ASN A 265 -5.80 7.14 -1.36
C ASN A 265 -7.31 7.37 -1.51
N MET A 266 -7.92 6.95 -2.63
CA MET A 266 -9.37 7.00 -2.82
C MET A 266 -10.09 6.18 -1.74
N VAL A 267 -9.65 4.96 -1.49
CA VAL A 267 -10.21 4.09 -0.43
C VAL A 267 -10.04 4.73 0.95
N ILE A 268 -8.85 5.29 1.24
CA ILE A 268 -8.60 6.01 2.50
C ILE A 268 -9.55 7.19 2.67
N ILE A 269 -9.78 7.99 1.63
CA ILE A 269 -10.70 9.13 1.68
C ILE A 269 -12.12 8.68 2.02
N VAL A 270 -12.62 7.64 1.35
CA VAL A 270 -13.96 7.11 1.61
C VAL A 270 -14.09 6.59 3.04
N LEU A 271 -13.14 5.76 3.49
CA LEU A 271 -13.16 5.19 4.84
C LEU A 271 -12.98 6.26 5.93
N THR A 272 -12.13 7.25 5.69
CA THR A 272 -11.94 8.40 6.61
C THR A 272 -13.21 9.27 6.64
N GLY A 273 -13.91 9.41 5.51
CA GLY A 273 -15.22 10.04 5.47
C GLY A 273 -16.24 9.34 6.39
N ILE A 274 -16.29 8.02 6.37
CA ILE A 274 -17.13 7.23 7.29
C ILE A 274 -16.72 7.43 8.76
N ALA A 275 -15.41 7.38 9.04
CA ALA A 275 -14.89 7.62 10.39
C ALA A 275 -15.21 9.05 10.89
N SER A 276 -15.26 10.03 9.99
CA SER A 276 -15.63 11.42 10.31
C SER A 276 -17.07 11.54 10.80
N ILE A 277 -17.99 10.69 10.32
CA ILE A 277 -19.36 10.63 10.83
C ILE A 277 -19.36 10.23 12.31
N SER A 278 -18.55 9.26 12.70
CA SER A 278 -18.39 8.86 14.11
C SER A 278 -17.88 10.02 14.98
N LEU A 279 -16.93 10.79 14.46
CA LEU A 279 -16.41 11.98 15.13
C LEU A 279 -17.49 13.07 15.30
N LEU A 280 -18.33 13.30 14.27
CA LEU A 280 -19.45 14.24 14.35
C LEU A 280 -20.49 13.79 15.39
N VAL A 281 -20.82 12.49 15.43
CA VAL A 281 -21.73 11.94 16.45
C VAL A 281 -21.15 12.14 17.87
N GLY A 282 -19.83 11.90 18.03
CA GLY A 282 -19.12 12.21 19.28
C GLY A 282 -19.19 13.68 19.66
N GLY A 283 -19.05 14.59 18.68
CA GLY A 283 -19.22 16.04 18.86
C GLY A 283 -20.62 16.43 19.31
N ILE A 284 -21.67 15.86 18.70
CA ILE A 284 -23.05 16.05 19.14
C ILE A 284 -23.25 15.54 20.57
N GLY A 285 -22.62 14.43 20.92
CA GLY A 285 -22.59 13.92 22.30
C GLY A 285 -22.00 14.94 23.29
N ILE A 286 -20.86 15.56 22.95
CA ILE A 286 -20.27 16.65 23.75
C ILE A 286 -21.23 17.82 23.88
N MET A 287 -21.84 18.26 22.77
CA MET A 287 -22.80 19.35 22.80
C MET A 287 -23.96 19.09 23.75
N ASN A 288 -24.55 17.89 23.70
CA ASN A 288 -25.68 17.51 24.55
C ASN A 288 -25.29 17.51 26.05
N ILE A 289 -24.12 16.98 26.40
CA ILE A 289 -23.65 17.00 27.78
C ILE A 289 -23.35 18.42 28.24
N MET A 290 -22.74 19.23 27.38
CA MET A 290 -22.49 20.63 27.72
C MET A 290 -23.78 21.40 27.98
N LEU A 291 -24.86 21.14 27.20
CA LEU A 291 -26.18 21.74 27.44
C LEU A 291 -26.72 21.34 28.82
N VAL A 292 -26.67 20.06 29.17
CA VAL A 292 -27.08 19.58 30.49
C VAL A 292 -26.21 20.19 31.58
N SER A 293 -24.89 20.24 31.41
CA SER A 293 -23.97 20.82 32.38
C SER A 293 -24.20 22.32 32.63
N VAL A 294 -24.56 23.06 31.55
CA VAL A 294 -24.93 24.48 31.67
C VAL A 294 -26.23 24.64 32.46
N THR A 295 -27.26 23.79 32.25
CA THR A 295 -28.50 23.85 33.02
C THR A 295 -28.29 23.47 34.48
N GLU A 296 -27.53 22.43 34.78
CA GLU A 296 -27.18 22.03 36.16
C GLU A 296 -26.40 23.11 36.94
N ARG A 297 -25.62 23.96 36.24
CA ARG A 297 -24.79 25.02 36.80
C ARG A 297 -25.33 26.41 36.59
N THR A 298 -26.60 26.55 36.17
CA THR A 298 -27.21 27.87 35.84
C THR A 298 -27.07 28.84 37.02
N ARG A 299 -27.34 28.45 38.25
CA ARG A 299 -27.24 29.28 39.43
C ARG A 299 -25.79 29.72 39.72
N GLU A 300 -24.82 28.83 39.58
CA GLU A 300 -23.40 29.14 39.75
C GLU A 300 -22.92 30.19 38.72
N ILE A 301 -23.35 30.03 37.44
CA ILE A 301 -23.08 30.99 36.37
C ILE A 301 -23.70 32.34 36.70
N GLY A 302 -24.93 32.35 37.23
CA GLY A 302 -25.65 33.56 37.68
C GLY A 302 -24.89 34.29 38.75
N ILE A 303 -24.38 33.60 39.79
CA ILE A 303 -23.58 34.18 40.86
C ILE A 303 -22.30 34.81 40.30
N ARG A 304 -21.57 34.11 39.43
CA ARG A 304 -20.33 34.65 38.84
C ARG A 304 -20.62 35.92 38.00
N LYS A 305 -21.69 35.94 37.24
CA LYS A 305 -22.10 37.13 36.47
C LYS A 305 -22.52 38.28 37.36
N ALA A 306 -23.24 38.01 38.46
CA ALA A 306 -23.62 39.03 39.46
C ALA A 306 -22.40 39.65 40.12
N LEU A 307 -21.29 38.88 40.31
CA LEU A 307 -20.01 39.35 40.81
C LEU A 307 -19.15 40.04 39.72
N GLY A 308 -19.66 40.26 38.50
CA GLY A 308 -18.99 41.01 37.44
C GLY A 308 -18.13 40.17 36.45
N ALA A 309 -18.31 38.85 36.43
CA ALA A 309 -17.59 38.03 35.45
C ALA A 309 -18.00 38.38 34.02
N LYS A 310 -17.02 38.66 33.13
CA LYS A 310 -17.24 38.98 31.71
C LYS A 310 -17.71 37.74 30.96
N GLU A 311 -18.56 37.93 29.95
CA GLU A 311 -19.03 36.81 29.09
C GLU A 311 -17.93 35.97 28.49
N ARG A 312 -16.79 36.60 28.11
CA ARG A 312 -15.63 35.91 27.55
C ARG A 312 -15.01 34.91 28.53
N VAL A 313 -15.04 35.20 29.84
CA VAL A 313 -14.47 34.30 30.86
C VAL A 313 -15.32 33.03 30.99
N ILE A 314 -16.65 33.18 31.01
CA ILE A 314 -17.60 32.07 31.06
C ILE A 314 -17.52 31.26 29.78
N LEU A 315 -17.52 31.91 28.60
CA LEU A 315 -17.37 31.28 27.33
C LEU A 315 -16.10 30.43 27.24
N SER A 316 -14.93 31.05 27.61
CA SER A 316 -13.65 30.34 27.54
C SER A 316 -13.59 29.14 28.48
N GLN A 317 -14.20 29.22 29.65
CA GLN A 317 -14.24 28.13 30.63
C GLN A 317 -14.92 26.89 30.03
N PHE A 318 -16.13 27.06 29.47
CA PHE A 318 -16.89 25.95 28.90
C PHE A 318 -16.27 25.40 27.57
N VAL A 319 -15.68 26.27 26.74
CA VAL A 319 -14.96 25.85 25.53
C VAL A 319 -13.72 25.04 25.90
N VAL A 320 -12.95 25.45 26.90
CA VAL A 320 -11.78 24.69 27.40
C VAL A 320 -12.23 23.34 27.98
N GLU A 321 -13.35 23.28 28.70
CA GLU A 321 -13.90 22.03 29.23
C GLU A 321 -14.26 21.05 28.11
N ALA A 322 -14.93 21.51 27.06
CA ALA A 322 -15.25 20.68 25.88
C ALA A 322 -13.98 20.26 25.12
N ALA A 323 -13.03 21.17 24.92
CA ALA A 323 -11.76 20.88 24.28
C ALA A 323 -10.93 19.84 25.07
N THR A 324 -10.92 19.95 26.41
CA THR A 324 -10.23 18.99 27.28
C THR A 324 -10.86 17.60 27.20
N THR A 325 -12.19 17.52 27.22
CA THR A 325 -12.91 16.25 27.10
C THR A 325 -12.61 15.58 25.75
N SER A 326 -12.64 16.34 24.65
CA SER A 326 -12.31 15.80 23.34
C SER A 326 -10.83 15.45 23.17
N ALA A 327 -9.93 16.23 23.79
CA ALA A 327 -8.50 15.92 23.80
C ALA A 327 -8.21 14.59 24.54
N LEU A 328 -8.86 14.36 25.69
CA LEU A 328 -8.76 13.09 26.41
C LEU A 328 -9.31 11.92 25.57
N GLY A 329 -10.47 12.11 24.91
CA GLY A 329 -11.01 11.15 23.97
C GLY A 329 -10.05 10.88 22.80
N GLY A 330 -9.43 11.93 22.25
CA GLY A 330 -8.42 11.84 21.20
C GLY A 330 -7.19 11.05 21.61
N VAL A 331 -6.64 11.33 22.80
CA VAL A 331 -5.48 10.59 23.36
C VAL A 331 -5.82 9.11 23.57
N LEU A 332 -6.98 8.81 24.15
CA LEU A 332 -7.43 7.41 24.30
C LEU A 332 -7.64 6.73 22.94
N GLY A 333 -8.19 7.46 21.95
CA GLY A 333 -8.34 6.98 20.59
C GLY A 333 -7.00 6.66 19.92
N ILE A 334 -5.98 7.50 20.14
CA ILE A 334 -4.60 7.27 19.66
C ILE A 334 -4.03 6.00 20.30
N VAL A 335 -4.12 5.86 21.61
CA VAL A 335 -3.60 4.69 22.33
C VAL A 335 -4.27 3.41 21.83
N LEU A 336 -5.60 3.41 21.72
CA LEU A 336 -6.34 2.26 21.20
C LEU A 336 -6.01 2.00 19.71
N GLY A 337 -5.86 3.05 18.91
CA GLY A 337 -5.44 2.93 17.50
C GLY A 337 -4.07 2.24 17.37
N TYR A 338 -3.11 2.57 18.23
CA TYR A 338 -1.83 1.87 18.27
C TYR A 338 -1.95 0.40 18.70
N ILE A 339 -2.76 0.12 19.72
CA ILE A 339 -2.99 -1.25 20.21
C ILE A 339 -3.63 -2.10 19.08
N VAL A 340 -4.64 -1.56 18.40
CA VAL A 340 -5.31 -2.25 17.29
C VAL A 340 -4.34 -2.43 16.12
N SER A 341 -3.52 -1.42 15.77
CA SER A 341 -2.49 -1.54 14.72
C SER A 341 -1.45 -2.61 15.06
N MET A 342 -1.01 -2.68 16.31
CA MET A 342 -0.07 -3.72 16.76
C MET A 342 -0.69 -5.12 16.72
N ALA A 343 -1.96 -5.24 17.12
CA ALA A 343 -2.70 -6.50 17.02
C ALA A 343 -2.89 -6.91 15.56
N ALA A 344 -3.25 -5.98 14.67
CA ALA A 344 -3.39 -6.22 13.25
C ALA A 344 -2.07 -6.74 12.63
N ASN A 345 -0.93 -6.12 12.96
CA ASN A 345 0.39 -6.55 12.48
C ASN A 345 0.78 -7.98 12.95
N ARG A 346 0.17 -8.49 14.02
CA ARG A 346 0.37 -9.89 14.44
C ARG A 346 -0.60 -10.86 13.81
N ILE A 347 -1.83 -10.41 13.52
CA ILE A 347 -2.91 -11.27 13.06
C ILE A 347 -2.91 -11.38 11.53
N LEU A 348 -2.65 -10.29 10.80
CA LEU A 348 -2.67 -10.27 9.33
C LEU A 348 -1.75 -11.33 8.69
N PRO A 349 -0.49 -11.50 9.12
CA PRO A 349 0.38 -12.54 8.57
C PRO A 349 -0.08 -13.98 8.86
N MET A 350 -0.91 -14.17 9.91
CA MET A 350 -1.47 -15.50 10.23
C MET A 350 -2.66 -15.86 9.35
N LEU A 351 -3.36 -14.86 8.79
CA LEU A 351 -4.55 -15.06 7.97
C LEU A 351 -4.23 -15.22 6.48
N SER A 352 -3.15 -14.63 6.01
CA SER A 352 -2.71 -14.76 4.62
C SER A 352 -1.18 -14.74 4.56
N THR A 353 -0.59 -15.78 3.94
CA THR A 353 0.86 -15.90 3.73
C THR A 353 1.38 -15.01 2.60
N ASP A 354 0.48 -14.45 1.78
CA ASP A 354 0.84 -13.73 0.54
C ASP A 354 0.85 -12.20 0.66
N ILE A 355 0.44 -11.65 1.82
CA ILE A 355 0.30 -10.19 1.98
C ILE A 355 1.16 -9.73 3.16
N ASP A 356 2.34 -9.20 2.85
CA ASP A 356 3.22 -8.57 3.86
C ASP A 356 2.82 -7.10 4.03
N VAL A 357 1.61 -6.87 4.55
CA VAL A 357 1.11 -5.51 4.85
C VAL A 357 1.23 -5.24 6.33
N THR A 358 2.02 -4.22 6.67
CA THR A 358 2.15 -3.73 8.04
C THR A 358 1.36 -2.45 8.24
N VAL A 359 0.52 -2.40 9.28
CA VAL A 359 -0.17 -1.16 9.67
C VAL A 359 0.85 -0.21 10.32
N SER A 360 1.12 0.91 9.65
CA SER A 360 2.18 1.84 10.03
C SER A 360 1.61 3.26 10.23
N PRO A 361 1.08 3.60 11.44
CA PRO A 361 0.60 4.94 11.72
C PRO A 361 1.74 5.96 11.65
N SER A 362 1.57 7.03 10.86
CA SER A 362 2.55 8.11 10.76
C SER A 362 2.30 9.17 11.83
N PHE A 363 3.36 9.86 12.25
CA PHE A 363 3.23 10.99 13.19
C PHE A 363 2.28 12.07 12.66
N ASN A 364 2.33 12.36 11.36
CA ASN A 364 1.44 13.35 10.75
C ASN A 364 -0.04 12.95 10.85
N SER A 365 -0.37 11.67 10.60
CA SER A 365 -1.75 11.20 10.72
C SER A 365 -2.27 11.28 12.16
N ILE A 366 -1.41 11.01 13.14
CA ILE A 366 -1.74 11.14 14.57
C ILE A 366 -2.00 12.61 14.93
N ALA A 367 -1.11 13.51 14.51
CA ALA A 367 -1.24 14.94 14.78
C ALA A 367 -2.51 15.53 14.17
N VAL A 368 -2.83 15.14 12.92
CA VAL A 368 -4.04 15.57 12.23
C VAL A 368 -5.29 15.02 12.94
N ALA A 369 -5.34 13.73 13.25
CA ALA A 369 -6.47 13.11 13.94
C ALA A 369 -6.72 13.74 15.32
N PHE A 370 -5.66 14.01 16.08
CA PHE A 370 -5.75 14.72 17.35
C PHE A 370 -6.27 16.15 17.19
N GLY A 371 -5.71 16.89 16.22
CA GLY A 371 -6.15 18.26 15.90
C GLY A 371 -7.63 18.34 15.52
N ILE A 372 -8.10 17.40 14.69
CA ILE A 372 -9.52 17.29 14.33
C ILE A 372 -10.37 16.97 15.57
N SER A 373 -9.94 16.05 16.43
CA SER A 373 -10.64 15.71 17.67
C SER A 373 -10.85 16.94 18.55
N VAL A 374 -9.79 17.70 18.82
CA VAL A 374 -9.85 18.93 19.62
C VAL A 374 -10.71 19.99 18.94
N GLY A 375 -10.58 20.15 17.60
CA GLY A 375 -11.38 21.07 16.80
C GLY A 375 -12.88 20.78 16.89
N ILE A 376 -13.27 19.51 16.86
CA ILE A 376 -14.66 19.08 17.05
C ILE A 376 -15.15 19.44 18.46
N GLY A 377 -14.35 19.19 19.49
CA GLY A 377 -14.70 19.60 20.86
C GLY A 377 -14.94 21.09 21.00
N VAL A 378 -14.08 21.93 20.42
CA VAL A 378 -14.24 23.38 20.40
C VAL A 378 -15.50 23.79 19.62
N LEU A 379 -15.72 23.22 18.44
CA LEU A 379 -16.84 23.57 17.56
C LEU A 379 -18.18 23.27 18.23
N PHE A 380 -18.35 22.03 18.71
CA PHE A 380 -19.60 21.59 19.34
C PHE A 380 -19.79 22.11 20.76
N GLY A 381 -18.69 22.42 21.47
CA GLY A 381 -18.73 23.07 22.80
C GLY A 381 -19.04 24.56 22.75
N TYR A 382 -18.78 25.23 21.60
CA TYR A 382 -18.98 26.68 21.47
C TYR A 382 -20.42 27.14 21.63
N LEU A 383 -21.39 26.44 21.00
CA LEU A 383 -22.81 26.82 21.07
C LEU A 383 -23.39 26.77 22.49
N PRO A 384 -23.22 25.67 23.26
CA PRO A 384 -23.63 25.63 24.67
C PRO A 384 -22.90 26.68 25.52
N ALA A 385 -21.61 26.85 25.33
CA ALA A 385 -20.80 27.83 26.05
C ALA A 385 -21.29 29.28 25.80
N LYS A 386 -21.67 29.60 24.57
CA LYS A 386 -22.23 30.91 24.23
C LYS A 386 -23.59 31.13 24.87
N ARG A 387 -24.43 30.11 24.98
CA ARG A 387 -25.71 30.18 25.69
C ARG A 387 -25.46 30.44 27.20
N ALA A 388 -24.55 29.70 27.80
CA ALA A 388 -24.16 29.91 29.21
C ALA A 388 -23.66 31.36 29.47
N ALA A 389 -22.79 31.85 28.57
CA ALA A 389 -22.22 33.19 28.70
C ALA A 389 -23.27 34.31 28.58
N ARG A 390 -24.41 34.09 27.90
CA ARG A 390 -25.50 35.07 27.70
C ARG A 390 -26.62 34.96 28.71
N LEU A 391 -26.59 34.05 29.67
CA LEU A 391 -27.62 33.95 30.73
C LEU A 391 -27.78 35.27 31.47
N ASN A 392 -29.06 35.65 31.73
CA ASN A 392 -29.36 36.80 32.58
C ASN A 392 -29.11 36.46 34.06
N PRO A 393 -28.31 37.23 34.79
CA PRO A 393 -27.98 36.92 36.19
C PRO A 393 -29.23 36.81 37.09
N ILE A 394 -30.26 37.66 36.86
CA ILE A 394 -31.48 37.67 37.65
C ILE A 394 -32.33 36.41 37.43
N GLU A 395 -32.44 35.97 36.20
CA GLU A 395 -33.18 34.75 35.86
C GLU A 395 -32.42 33.50 36.31
N ALA A 396 -31.11 33.51 36.16
CA ALA A 396 -30.24 32.41 36.57
C ALA A 396 -30.22 32.15 38.10
N LEU A 397 -30.40 33.20 38.92
CA LEU A 397 -30.48 33.09 40.38
C LEU A 397 -31.87 32.61 40.87
N ARG A 398 -32.92 32.70 40.02
CA ARG A 398 -34.28 32.22 40.32
C ARG A 398 -34.49 30.77 39.85
N TYR A 399 -33.53 30.19 39.19
CA TYR A 399 -33.61 28.82 38.72
C TYR A 399 -33.44 27.86 39.91
N ASP A 400 -34.46 27.06 40.17
CA ASP A 400 -34.47 26.00 41.20
C ASP A 400 -33.86 24.68 40.68
#